data_e61de5f95fa7e13699e723f2a8564689
#
_entry.id   e61de5f95fa7e13699e723f2a8564689
#
_cell.length_a   1.000
_cell.length_b   1.000
_cell.length_c   1.000
_cell.angle_alpha   90.00
_cell.angle_beta   90.00
_cell.angle_gamma   90.00
#
_symmetry.space_group_name_H-M   'P 1'
#
loop_
_entity.id
_entity.type
_entity.pdbx_description
1 polymer ?
#
loop_
_entity_poly.entity_id
_entity_poly.type
_entity_poly.pdbx_seq_one_letter_code
_entity_poly.pdbx_strand_id
1 'polypeptide(L)'
;IGEWLQQSFKLSRGLGTQNVVVMHRLSDLRAAGAEGSREVRLAEGLLADAETKVVYAQPPDQLPQARELLGLTDTEAELLPHLRRGWALWKVGGRSFLVQHRLSRFEEELVDTDARMRARRAA
;
A
#
# COMPACT_ATOMS: atom_id res chain seq x y z
N ILE A 1 -11.93 -4.05 15.72
CA ILE A 1 -10.62 -3.56 15.21
C ILE A 1 -10.86 -2.45 14.18
N GLY A 2 -11.80 -2.59 13.23
CA GLY A 2 -12.05 -1.60 12.17
C GLY A 2 -12.47 -0.22 12.66
N GLU A 3 -13.36 -0.14 13.65
CA GLU A 3 -13.83 1.15 14.22
C GLU A 3 -12.71 1.88 14.95
N TRP A 4 -11.88 1.15 15.70
CA TRP A 4 -10.73 1.72 16.38
C TRP A 4 -9.70 2.28 15.39
N LEU A 5 -9.42 1.55 14.29
CA LEU A 5 -8.57 2.04 13.21
C LEU A 5 -9.12 3.32 12.60
N GLN A 6 -10.40 3.37 12.27
CA GLN A 6 -11.03 4.56 11.69
C GLN A 6 -10.95 5.76 12.63
N GLN A 7 -11.20 5.56 13.92
CA GLN A 7 -11.03 6.61 14.93
C GLN A 7 -9.58 7.05 15.06
N SER A 8 -8.63 6.10 15.06
CA SER A 8 -7.20 6.39 15.08
C SER A 8 -6.78 7.27 13.89
N PHE A 9 -7.25 6.97 12.68
CA PHE A 9 -6.97 7.78 11.50
C PHE A 9 -7.54 9.20 11.60
N LYS A 10 -8.77 9.34 12.10
CA LYS A 10 -9.41 10.66 12.28
C LYS A 10 -8.75 11.52 13.36
N LEU A 11 -8.29 10.90 14.43
CA LEU A 11 -7.70 11.60 15.58
C LEU A 11 -6.18 11.77 15.48
N SER A 12 -5.53 11.05 14.59
CA SER A 12 -4.06 11.00 14.47
C SER A 12 -3.44 12.37 14.28
N ARG A 13 -4.05 13.23 13.49
CA ARG A 13 -3.56 14.60 13.27
C ARG A 13 -3.52 15.41 14.56
N GLY A 14 -4.57 15.33 15.38
CA GLY A 14 -4.63 16.03 16.68
C GLY A 14 -3.68 15.46 17.73
N LEU A 15 -3.30 14.20 17.59
CA LEU A 15 -2.41 13.48 18.51
C LEU A 15 -0.95 13.46 18.04
N GLY A 16 -0.62 14.10 16.92
CA GLY A 16 0.72 14.04 16.31
C GLY A 16 1.14 12.63 15.87
N THR A 17 0.18 11.76 15.58
CA THR A 17 0.40 10.36 15.20
C THR A 17 0.29 10.20 13.69
N GLN A 18 1.19 9.44 13.08
CA GLN A 18 1.11 9.01 11.69
C GLN A 18 0.73 7.53 11.65
N ASN A 19 -0.28 7.21 10.84
CA ASN A 19 -0.67 5.83 10.58
C ASN A 19 -0.12 5.39 9.22
N VAL A 20 0.52 4.22 9.19
CA VAL A 20 0.99 3.57 7.96
C VAL A 20 0.32 2.22 7.85
N VAL A 21 -0.39 1.98 6.76
CA VAL A 21 -1.02 0.70 6.46
C VAL A 21 -0.33 0.07 5.27
N VAL A 22 0.12 -1.17 5.42
CA VAL A 22 0.75 -1.95 4.36
C VAL A 22 -0.16 -3.10 3.99
N MET A 23 -0.45 -3.23 2.69
CA MET A 23 -1.28 -4.30 2.14
C MET A 23 -0.54 -5.01 1.01
N HIS A 24 -0.70 -6.33 0.94
CA HIS A 24 -0.09 -7.13 -0.12
C HIS A 24 -0.99 -7.22 -1.36
N ARG A 25 -2.29 -7.39 -1.15
CA ARG A 25 -3.30 -7.45 -2.22
C ARG A 25 -4.51 -6.63 -1.84
N LEU A 26 -5.06 -5.93 -2.81
CA LEU A 26 -6.32 -5.20 -2.63
C LEU A 26 -7.51 -6.14 -2.45
N SER A 27 -7.44 -7.33 -3.05
CA SER A 27 -8.44 -8.39 -2.85
C SER A 27 -8.55 -8.87 -1.39
N ASP A 28 -7.49 -8.71 -0.59
CA ASP A 28 -7.50 -9.08 0.83
C ASP A 28 -8.47 -8.20 1.63
N LEU A 29 -8.75 -6.98 1.16
CA LEU A 29 -9.78 -6.11 1.72
C LEU A 29 -11.18 -6.70 1.56
N ARG A 30 -11.47 -7.30 0.39
CA ARG A 30 -12.74 -7.97 0.13
C ARG A 30 -12.85 -9.31 0.85
N ALA A 31 -11.72 -9.99 1.07
CA ALA A 31 -11.68 -11.23 1.85
C ALA A 31 -11.94 -11.01 3.36
N ALA A 32 -11.84 -9.77 3.86
CA ALA A 32 -12.14 -9.43 5.25
C ALA A 32 -13.64 -9.49 5.60
N GLY A 33 -14.53 -9.64 4.61
CA GLY A 33 -15.98 -9.75 4.82
C GLY A 33 -16.75 -9.94 3.52
N ALA A 34 -18.06 -10.19 3.62
CA ALA A 34 -18.93 -10.23 2.45
C ALA A 34 -18.92 -8.88 1.71
N GLU A 35 -19.11 -8.90 0.41
CA GLU A 35 -19.21 -7.70 -0.42
C GLU A 35 -20.26 -6.74 0.16
N GLY A 36 -19.88 -5.47 0.35
CA GLY A 36 -20.73 -4.47 1.00
C GLY A 36 -20.85 -4.60 2.52
N SER A 37 -20.07 -5.48 3.15
CA SER A 37 -20.01 -5.57 4.61
C SER A 37 -19.47 -4.28 5.24
N ARG A 38 -19.73 -4.10 6.54
CA ARG A 38 -19.23 -2.94 7.29
C ARG A 38 -17.70 -2.89 7.29
N GLU A 39 -17.04 -4.04 7.39
CA GLU A 39 -15.60 -4.20 7.42
C GLU A 39 -14.97 -3.76 6.10
N VAL A 40 -15.53 -4.17 4.98
CA VAL A 40 -15.08 -3.77 3.64
C VAL A 40 -15.23 -2.27 3.46
N ARG A 41 -16.39 -1.69 3.79
CA ARG A 41 -16.60 -0.24 3.69
C ARG A 41 -15.68 0.57 4.58
N LEU A 42 -15.35 0.07 5.79
CA LEU A 42 -14.38 0.71 6.66
C LEU A 42 -12.97 0.72 6.05
N ALA A 43 -12.56 -0.39 5.47
CA ALA A 43 -11.26 -0.52 4.82
C ALA A 43 -11.16 0.36 3.57
N GLU A 44 -12.21 0.40 2.75
CA GLU A 44 -12.30 1.30 1.58
C GLU A 44 -12.25 2.77 2.01
N GLY A 45 -12.95 3.14 3.09
CA GLY A 45 -12.89 4.48 3.67
C GLY A 45 -11.50 4.87 4.14
N LEU A 46 -10.76 3.96 4.80
CA LEU A 46 -9.38 4.21 5.21
C LEU A 46 -8.44 4.46 4.02
N LEU A 47 -8.63 3.71 2.92
CA LEU A 47 -7.87 3.92 1.69
C LEU A 47 -8.21 5.24 1.01
N ALA A 48 -9.48 5.61 0.99
CA ALA A 48 -9.92 6.89 0.43
C ALA A 48 -9.34 8.06 1.21
N ASP A 49 -9.36 7.99 2.55
CA ASP A 49 -8.87 9.03 3.45
C ASP A 49 -7.34 9.13 3.51
N ALA A 50 -6.60 8.13 3.02
CA ALA A 50 -5.15 8.17 2.99
C ALA A 50 -4.65 9.26 2.02
N GLU A 51 -4.02 10.31 2.55
CA GLU A 51 -3.49 11.43 1.76
C GLU A 51 -2.30 11.01 0.88
N THR A 52 -1.48 10.10 1.39
CA THR A 52 -0.35 9.52 0.65
C THR A 52 -0.58 8.05 0.38
N LYS A 53 -0.49 7.66 -0.88
CA LYS A 53 -0.59 6.28 -1.34
C LYS A 53 0.67 5.91 -2.10
N VAL A 54 1.32 4.81 -1.72
CA VAL A 54 2.49 4.26 -2.40
C VAL A 54 2.09 2.94 -3.03
N VAL A 55 2.02 2.91 -4.35
CA VAL A 55 1.51 1.75 -5.10
C VAL A 55 2.65 1.12 -5.88
N TYR A 56 3.02 -0.08 -5.50
CA TYR A 56 3.99 -0.91 -6.22
C TYR A 56 3.33 -1.63 -7.39
N ALA A 57 4.11 -2.41 -8.15
CA ALA A 57 3.61 -3.20 -9.25
C ALA A 57 2.38 -4.02 -8.86
N GLN A 58 1.37 -3.98 -9.72
CA GLN A 58 0.14 -4.75 -9.59
C GLN A 58 -0.06 -5.62 -10.82
N PRO A 59 -0.50 -6.86 -10.66
CA PRO A 59 -0.82 -7.70 -11.80
C PRO A 59 -2.08 -7.19 -12.52
N PRO A 60 -2.26 -7.50 -13.81
CA PRO A 60 -3.36 -6.99 -14.62
C PRO A 60 -4.77 -7.26 -14.06
N ASP A 61 -4.95 -8.39 -13.38
CA ASP A 61 -6.21 -8.78 -12.74
C ASP A 61 -6.61 -7.88 -11.56
N GLN A 62 -5.65 -7.18 -10.95
CA GLN A 62 -5.88 -6.25 -9.83
C GLN A 62 -6.13 -4.81 -10.30
N LEU A 63 -5.90 -4.48 -11.56
CA LEU A 63 -5.96 -3.09 -12.04
C LEU A 63 -7.33 -2.43 -11.91
N PRO A 64 -8.46 -3.10 -12.24
CA PRO A 64 -9.77 -2.49 -12.07
C PRO A 64 -10.04 -2.08 -10.62
N GLN A 65 -9.71 -2.96 -9.68
CA GLN A 65 -9.86 -2.70 -8.25
C GLN A 65 -8.90 -1.63 -7.76
N ALA A 66 -7.63 -1.66 -8.19
CA ALA A 66 -6.64 -0.64 -7.84
C ALA A 66 -7.07 0.74 -8.32
N ARG A 67 -7.59 0.83 -9.54
CA ARG A 67 -8.10 2.07 -10.12
C ARG A 67 -9.23 2.66 -9.29
N GLU A 68 -10.21 1.85 -8.93
CA GLU A 68 -11.37 2.26 -8.15
C GLU A 68 -10.98 2.69 -6.72
N LEU A 69 -10.30 1.81 -5.98
CA LEU A 69 -10.00 2.01 -4.55
C LEU A 69 -8.92 3.06 -4.30
N LEU A 70 -7.96 3.19 -5.20
CA LEU A 70 -6.84 4.13 -5.03
C LEU A 70 -7.04 5.44 -5.80
N GLY A 71 -8.13 5.55 -6.57
CA GLY A 71 -8.43 6.72 -7.38
C GLY A 71 -7.39 6.96 -8.46
N LEU A 72 -7.00 5.91 -9.19
CA LEU A 72 -6.00 6.01 -10.27
C LEU A 72 -6.65 6.45 -11.58
N THR A 73 -5.93 7.25 -12.34
CA THR A 73 -6.24 7.51 -13.76
C THR A 73 -5.92 6.28 -14.61
N ASP A 74 -6.42 6.24 -15.84
CA ASP A 74 -6.11 5.16 -16.78
C ASP A 74 -4.61 5.00 -16.99
N THR A 75 -3.92 6.10 -17.24
CA THR A 75 -2.46 6.13 -17.43
C THR A 75 -1.71 5.62 -16.21
N GLU A 76 -2.13 5.99 -15.00
CA GLU A 76 -1.51 5.52 -13.76
C GLU A 76 -1.72 4.01 -13.57
N ALA A 77 -2.92 3.51 -13.87
CA ALA A 77 -3.20 2.08 -13.76
C ALA A 77 -2.40 1.26 -14.77
N GLU A 78 -2.28 1.74 -16.02
CA GLU A 78 -1.50 1.10 -17.08
C GLU A 78 0.00 1.00 -16.76
N LEU A 79 0.54 1.91 -15.97
CA LEU A 79 1.94 1.87 -15.52
C LEU A 79 2.23 0.75 -14.53
N LEU A 80 1.27 0.38 -13.68
CA LEU A 80 1.52 -0.51 -12.55
C LEU A 80 2.08 -1.89 -12.92
N PRO A 81 1.60 -2.59 -13.97
CA PRO A 81 2.16 -3.89 -14.34
C PRO A 81 3.61 -3.83 -14.82
N HIS A 82 4.06 -2.66 -15.26
CA HIS A 82 5.39 -2.44 -15.83
C HIS A 82 6.41 -1.93 -14.81
N LEU A 83 5.98 -1.66 -13.57
CA LEU A 83 6.88 -1.20 -12.52
C LEU A 83 7.87 -2.30 -12.13
N ARG A 84 9.15 -1.95 -12.11
CA ARG A 84 10.22 -2.85 -11.65
C ARG A 84 10.35 -2.79 -10.14
N ARG A 85 11.02 -3.77 -9.56
CA ARG A 85 11.36 -3.76 -8.12
C ARG A 85 12.03 -2.44 -7.73
N GLY A 86 11.56 -1.85 -6.63
CA GLY A 86 12.03 -0.55 -6.14
C GLY A 86 11.38 0.66 -6.80
N TRP A 87 10.50 0.46 -7.79
CA TRP A 87 9.70 1.54 -8.36
C TRP A 87 8.28 1.51 -7.81
N ALA A 88 7.74 2.68 -7.53
CA ALA A 88 6.38 2.85 -7.08
C ALA A 88 5.74 4.12 -7.65
N LEU A 89 4.44 4.07 -7.82
CA LEU A 89 3.61 5.24 -8.04
C LEU A 89 3.27 5.84 -6.68
N TRP A 90 3.71 7.06 -6.43
CA TRP A 90 3.37 7.84 -5.25
C TRP A 90 2.27 8.82 -5.58
N LYS A 91 1.15 8.73 -4.88
CA LYS A 91 0.08 9.73 -4.91
C LYS A 91 0.12 10.51 -3.60
N VAL A 92 0.35 11.81 -3.68
CA VAL A 92 0.43 12.69 -2.51
C VAL A 92 -0.56 13.83 -2.73
N GLY A 93 -1.67 13.80 -2.02
CA GLY A 93 -2.80 14.69 -2.31
C GLY A 93 -3.26 14.51 -3.76
N GLY A 94 -3.35 15.61 -4.52
CA GLY A 94 -3.75 15.59 -5.93
C GLY A 94 -2.60 15.36 -6.94
N ARG A 95 -1.39 15.02 -6.50
CA ARG A 95 -0.21 14.87 -7.36
C ARG A 95 0.26 13.44 -7.40
N SER A 96 0.79 13.01 -8.55
CA SER A 96 1.34 11.68 -8.75
C SER A 96 2.79 11.75 -9.22
N PHE A 97 3.62 10.87 -8.69
CA PHE A 97 5.05 10.79 -8.98
C PHE A 97 5.45 9.34 -9.21
N LEU A 98 6.27 9.09 -10.22
CA LEU A 98 6.94 7.82 -10.38
C LEU A 98 8.28 7.89 -9.65
N VAL A 99 8.43 7.10 -8.59
CA VAL A 99 9.58 7.16 -7.68
C VAL A 99 10.36 5.86 -7.74
N GLN A 100 11.67 5.97 -7.94
CA GLN A 100 12.61 4.86 -7.74
C GLN A 100 13.23 4.96 -6.35
N HIS A 101 12.93 4.02 -5.48
CA HIS A 101 13.60 3.87 -4.20
C HIS A 101 14.93 3.15 -4.40
N ARG A 102 16.02 3.80 -4.01
CA ARG A 102 17.37 3.23 -4.03
C ARG A 102 17.85 3.04 -2.60
N LEU A 103 18.13 1.81 -2.24
CA LEU A 103 18.74 1.49 -0.95
C LEU A 103 20.22 1.87 -0.97
N SER A 104 20.69 2.47 0.10
CA SER A 104 22.11 2.56 0.39
C SER A 104 22.64 1.16 0.80
N ARG A 105 23.95 0.94 0.71
CA ARG A 105 24.54 -0.33 1.17
C ARG A 105 24.20 -0.66 2.62
N PHE A 106 24.15 0.35 3.47
CA PHE A 106 23.76 0.19 4.88
C PHE A 106 22.31 -0.27 5.04
N GLU A 107 21.39 0.32 4.29
CA GLU A 107 19.97 -0.09 4.29
C GLU A 107 19.80 -1.51 3.74
N GLU A 108 20.52 -1.88 2.67
CA GLU A 108 20.50 -3.24 2.13
C GLU A 108 20.90 -4.27 3.20
N GLU A 109 21.97 -4.01 3.97
CA GLU A 109 22.40 -4.88 5.05
C GLU A 109 21.35 -5.02 6.16
N LEU A 110 20.57 -3.97 6.45
CA LEU A 110 19.51 -4.00 7.45
C LEU A 110 18.26 -4.74 7.00
N VAL A 111 17.85 -4.58 5.74
CA VAL A 111 16.55 -5.05 5.25
C VAL A 111 16.64 -6.40 4.51
N ASP A 112 17.84 -6.90 4.17
CA ASP A 112 18.01 -8.19 3.50
C ASP A 112 17.72 -9.36 4.46
N THR A 113 16.43 -9.65 4.59
CA THR A 113 15.96 -10.80 5.38
C THR A 113 16.27 -12.13 4.71
N ASP A 114 16.41 -12.17 3.38
CA ASP A 114 16.69 -13.39 2.63
C ASP A 114 18.11 -13.89 2.87
N ALA A 115 19.09 -12.98 2.96
CA ALA A 115 20.45 -13.33 3.32
C ALA A 115 20.52 -13.89 4.74
N ARG A 116 19.79 -13.30 5.69
CA ARG A 116 19.71 -13.77 7.07
C ARG A 116 19.04 -15.16 7.20
N MET A 117 17.97 -15.40 6.42
CA MET A 117 17.32 -16.71 6.39
C MET A 117 18.20 -17.79 5.76
N ARG A 118 18.93 -17.46 4.69
CA ARG A 118 19.89 -18.38 4.08
C ARG A 118 21.03 -18.75 5.03
N ALA A 119 21.58 -17.76 5.74
CA ALA A 119 22.63 -18.00 6.74
C ALA A 119 22.16 -18.90 7.88
N ARG A 120 20.92 -18.75 8.36
CA ARG A 120 20.34 -19.61 9.41
C ARG A 120 20.08 -21.05 8.95
N ARG A 121 19.84 -21.30 7.67
CA ARG A 121 19.65 -22.65 7.11
C ARG A 121 20.97 -23.36 6.84
N ALA A 122 22.05 -22.64 6.73
CA ALA A 122 23.40 -23.18 6.50
C ALA A 122 24.19 -23.43 7.80
N ALA A 123 23.70 -22.96 8.93
CA ALA A 123 24.24 -23.22 10.27
C ALA A 123 23.50 -24.37 10.96
#